data_d75f6391d46b3f646923db45269b3bae
#
_entry.id   d75f6391d46b3f646923db45269b3bae
#
_cell.length_a   1.000
_cell.length_b   1.000
_cell.length_c   1.000
_cell.angle_alpha   90.00
_cell.angle_beta   90.00
_cell.angle_gamma   90.00
#
_symmetry.space_group_name_H-M   'P 1'
#
loop_
_entity.id
_entity.type
_entity.pdbx_description
1 polymer ?
#
loop_
_entity_poly.entity_id
_entity_poly.type
_entity_poly.pdbx_seq_one_letter_code
_entity_poly.pdbx_strand_id
1 'polypeptide(L)'
;SKLGVDLYNYEAESVEVYKNNRFLKFSSTTTQNKKQKYANIDYDENKDVLIVNGSSFKGTTDKNFIVGTWWNHEIIKAKAQISAISGRIIHQNVNFLGEEKITINNKEYSTAHYNFSSSDKKLSKNKKLNTDIWYDIKSNLWIKASFDKTGYWEYRLKSYN
;
A
#
# COMPACT_ATOMS: atom_id res chain seq x y z
N SER A 1 15.75 16.28 19.12
CA SER A 1 15.16 15.53 20.21
C SER A 1 15.72 16.01 21.54
N LYS A 2 14.84 16.34 22.44
CA LYS A 2 15.23 16.90 23.75
C LYS A 2 15.88 15.87 24.66
N LEU A 3 15.85 14.63 24.31
CA LEU A 3 16.41 13.55 25.11
C LEU A 3 17.54 12.84 24.40
N GLY A 4 18.07 13.43 23.33
CA GLY A 4 19.09 12.78 22.53
C GLY A 4 18.58 11.58 21.77
N VAL A 5 17.27 11.36 21.75
CA VAL A 5 16.65 10.33 20.93
C VAL A 5 16.18 10.97 19.65
N ASP A 6 16.75 10.54 18.53
CA ASP A 6 16.27 10.99 17.24
C ASP A 6 14.90 10.38 17.00
N LEU A 7 13.89 11.23 17.07
CA LEU A 7 12.55 10.82 16.72
C LEU A 7 12.51 10.52 15.23
N TYR A 8 11.91 9.42 14.89
CA TYR A 8 11.67 9.03 13.52
C TYR A 8 10.84 10.13 12.85
N ASN A 9 11.45 10.83 11.89
CA ASN A 9 10.80 11.92 11.19
C ASN A 9 10.24 11.39 9.86
N TYR A 10 8.91 11.35 9.78
CA TYR A 10 8.19 10.87 8.60
C TYR A 10 7.13 11.88 8.20
N GLU A 11 7.26 12.41 7.00
CA GLU A 11 6.26 13.28 6.39
C GLU A 11 5.88 12.73 5.03
N ALA A 12 4.60 12.65 4.75
CA ALA A 12 4.11 12.15 3.49
C ALA A 12 2.93 12.98 3.00
N GLU A 13 2.98 13.36 1.74
CA GLU A 13 1.87 13.98 1.03
C GLU A 13 1.56 13.17 -0.21
N SER A 14 0.28 12.93 -0.47
CA SER A 14 -0.12 12.20 -1.66
C SER A 14 -1.42 12.73 -2.23
N VAL A 15 -1.54 12.65 -3.54
CA VAL A 15 -2.75 13.00 -4.29
C VAL A 15 -3.04 11.89 -5.27
N GLU A 16 -4.27 11.45 -5.32
CA GLU A 16 -4.73 10.41 -6.22
C GLU A 16 -5.96 10.91 -6.96
N VAL A 17 -5.94 10.76 -8.29
CA VAL A 17 -7.01 11.29 -9.16
C VAL A 17 -7.65 10.16 -9.93
N TYR A 18 -8.97 10.09 -9.86
CA TYR A 18 -9.80 9.16 -10.63
C TYR A 18 -10.81 9.95 -11.46
N LYS A 19 -11.17 9.39 -12.61
CA LYS A 19 -12.25 9.91 -13.45
C LYS A 19 -13.10 8.73 -13.92
N ASN A 20 -14.42 8.80 -13.63
CA ASN A 20 -15.36 7.72 -13.97
C ASN A 20 -14.90 6.35 -13.45
N ASN A 21 -14.43 6.30 -12.19
CA ASN A 21 -13.88 5.12 -11.53
C ASN A 21 -12.61 4.57 -12.19
N ARG A 22 -11.98 5.33 -13.08
CA ARG A 22 -10.72 4.95 -13.71
C ARG A 22 -9.58 5.75 -13.08
N PHE A 23 -8.51 5.06 -12.73
CA PHE A 23 -7.30 5.69 -12.25
C PHE A 23 -6.67 6.57 -13.33
N LEU A 24 -6.32 7.80 -12.99
CA LEU A 24 -5.64 8.71 -13.88
C LEU A 24 -4.24 9.05 -13.40
N LYS A 25 -4.08 9.36 -12.12
CA LYS A 25 -2.82 9.91 -11.62
C LYS A 25 -2.67 9.64 -10.13
N PHE A 26 -1.45 9.37 -9.72
CA PHE A 26 -1.02 9.35 -8.33
C PHE A 26 0.28 10.12 -8.21
N SER A 27 0.40 10.92 -7.16
CA SER A 27 1.60 11.69 -6.91
C SER A 27 1.87 11.71 -5.42
N SER A 28 3.08 11.37 -5.02
CA SER A 28 3.46 11.40 -3.60
C SER A 28 4.87 11.91 -3.41
N THR A 29 5.09 12.57 -2.29
CA THR A 29 6.39 12.93 -1.78
C THR A 29 6.47 12.50 -0.33
N THR A 30 7.50 11.76 0.03
CA THR A 30 7.70 11.25 1.37
C THR A 30 9.09 11.60 1.84
N THR A 31 9.18 12.22 3.01
CA THR A 31 10.46 12.51 3.66
C THR A 31 10.59 11.64 4.89
N GLN A 32 11.66 10.87 4.94
CA GLN A 32 11.94 9.94 6.02
C GLN A 32 13.41 10.07 6.43
N ASN A 33 13.67 10.50 7.66
CA ASN A 33 15.02 10.70 8.16
C ASN A 33 15.90 11.52 7.22
N LYS A 34 15.39 12.65 6.74
CA LYS A 34 16.05 13.57 5.81
C LYS A 34 16.23 13.02 4.38
N LYS A 35 15.75 11.80 4.10
CA LYS A 35 15.75 11.25 2.75
C LYS A 35 14.39 11.50 2.12
N GLN A 36 14.41 12.06 0.93
CA GLN A 36 13.19 12.32 0.16
C GLN A 36 12.96 11.22 -0.86
N LYS A 37 11.77 10.68 -0.84
CA LYS A 37 11.31 9.70 -1.83
C LYS A 37 10.06 10.23 -2.51
N TYR A 38 9.86 9.82 -3.74
CA TYR A 38 8.70 10.25 -4.49
C TYR A 38 8.18 9.14 -5.39
N ALA A 39 6.91 9.24 -5.75
CA ALA A 39 6.27 8.37 -6.72
C ALA A 39 5.24 9.18 -7.49
N ASN A 40 5.43 9.26 -8.81
CA ASN A 40 4.48 9.86 -9.73
C ASN A 40 4.05 8.80 -10.72
N ILE A 41 2.75 8.55 -10.80
CA ILE A 41 2.19 7.49 -11.63
C ILE A 41 1.07 8.11 -12.46
N ASP A 42 1.20 8.01 -13.79
CA ASP A 42 0.21 8.55 -14.72
C ASP A 42 -0.27 7.43 -15.64
N TYR A 43 -1.56 7.44 -15.95
CA TYR A 43 -2.09 6.56 -16.96
C TYR A 43 -1.92 7.19 -18.35
N ASP A 44 -1.21 6.48 -19.23
CA ASP A 44 -1.06 6.89 -20.63
C ASP A 44 -2.16 6.23 -21.46
N GLU A 45 -3.15 7.04 -21.82
CA GLU A 45 -4.33 6.56 -22.56
C GLU A 45 -3.97 6.06 -23.96
N ASN A 46 -2.96 6.65 -24.58
CA ASN A 46 -2.55 6.28 -25.94
C ASN A 46 -1.87 4.91 -26.00
N LYS A 47 -1.03 4.63 -25.02
CA LYS A 47 -0.28 3.38 -24.93
C LYS A 47 -0.95 2.34 -24.04
N ASP A 48 -1.98 2.74 -23.31
CA ASP A 48 -2.73 1.89 -22.38
C ASP A 48 -1.83 1.25 -21.32
N VAL A 49 -0.95 2.05 -20.74
CA VAL A 49 0.00 1.62 -19.71
C VAL A 49 0.07 2.68 -18.61
N LEU A 50 0.65 2.29 -17.47
CA LEU A 50 1.01 3.26 -16.43
C LEU A 50 2.45 3.70 -16.65
N ILE A 51 2.68 5.01 -16.55
CA ILE A 51 4.01 5.61 -16.56
C ILE A 51 4.37 5.90 -15.12
N VAL A 52 5.47 5.32 -14.66
CA VAL A 52 5.95 5.48 -13.29
C VAL A 52 7.24 6.30 -13.32
N ASN A 53 7.26 7.38 -12.55
CA ASN A 53 8.44 8.19 -12.31
C ASN A 53 8.63 8.27 -10.79
N GLY A 54 9.35 7.32 -10.25
CA GLY A 54 9.59 7.23 -8.82
C GLY A 54 11.06 7.21 -8.48
N SER A 55 11.35 7.39 -7.20
CA SER A 55 12.74 7.39 -6.73
C SER A 55 13.41 6.01 -6.84
N SER A 56 12.62 4.93 -6.89
CA SER A 56 13.14 3.56 -7.01
C SER A 56 12.88 2.90 -8.36
N PHE A 57 12.01 3.46 -9.18
CA PHE A 57 11.68 2.89 -10.49
C PHE A 57 11.18 3.98 -11.42
N LYS A 58 11.68 3.96 -12.66
CA LYS A 58 11.23 4.85 -13.74
C LYS A 58 11.01 4.02 -14.98
N GLY A 59 9.79 4.09 -15.52
CA GLY A 59 9.43 3.33 -16.73
C GLY A 59 7.95 3.16 -16.86
N THR A 60 7.54 2.19 -17.66
CA THR A 60 6.14 1.85 -17.88
C THR A 60 5.82 0.52 -17.24
N THR A 61 4.56 0.32 -16.88
CA THR A 61 4.10 -0.94 -16.32
C THR A 61 2.64 -1.20 -16.71
N ASP A 62 2.17 -2.39 -16.40
CA ASP A 62 0.81 -2.84 -16.71
C ASP A 62 -0.22 -1.91 -16.06
N LYS A 63 -1.23 -1.51 -16.82
CA LYS A 63 -2.31 -0.66 -16.33
C LYS A 63 -3.12 -1.27 -15.19
N ASN A 64 -3.08 -2.59 -15.05
CA ASN A 64 -3.81 -3.31 -14.02
C ASN A 64 -3.03 -3.43 -12.71
N PHE A 65 -1.80 -2.94 -12.66
CA PHE A 65 -1.08 -2.82 -11.39
C PHE A 65 -1.71 -1.69 -10.58
N ILE A 66 -1.66 -1.82 -9.27
CA ILE A 66 -2.37 -0.93 -8.34
C ILE A 66 -1.35 -0.23 -7.44
N VAL A 67 -1.56 1.06 -7.20
CA VAL A 67 -0.78 1.78 -6.20
C VAL A 67 -1.00 1.12 -4.84
N GLY A 68 0.09 0.89 -4.11
CA GLY A 68 0.08 0.15 -2.84
C GLY A 68 -0.50 0.95 -1.68
N THR A 69 -1.73 1.36 -1.84
CA THR A 69 -2.53 1.99 -0.79
C THR A 69 -3.62 1.00 -0.37
N TRP A 70 -3.64 0.64 0.91
CA TRP A 70 -4.50 -0.44 1.39
C TRP A 70 -6.00 -0.11 1.33
N TRP A 71 -6.35 1.16 1.26
CA TRP A 71 -7.76 1.56 1.19
C TRP A 71 -8.44 1.09 -0.11
N ASN A 72 -7.69 0.81 -1.16
CA ASN A 72 -8.26 0.32 -2.42
C ASN A 72 -8.32 -1.21 -2.41
N HIS A 73 -9.50 -1.73 -2.16
CA HIS A 73 -9.74 -3.17 -2.06
C HIS A 73 -9.37 -3.94 -3.34
N GLU A 74 -9.36 -3.28 -4.50
CA GLU A 74 -8.98 -3.93 -5.77
C GLU A 74 -7.54 -4.45 -5.76
N ILE A 75 -6.72 -4.02 -4.80
CA ILE A 75 -5.35 -4.50 -4.65
C ILE A 75 -5.28 -6.03 -4.42
N ILE A 76 -6.34 -6.64 -3.92
CA ILE A 76 -6.38 -8.10 -3.72
C ILE A 76 -6.36 -8.88 -5.04
N LYS A 77 -6.71 -8.23 -6.14
CA LYS A 77 -6.78 -8.85 -7.48
C LYS A 77 -5.53 -8.56 -8.31
N ALA A 78 -4.68 -7.66 -7.88
CA ALA A 78 -3.54 -7.20 -8.66
C ALA A 78 -2.36 -8.18 -8.55
N LYS A 79 -1.67 -8.41 -9.66
CA LYS A 79 -0.46 -9.24 -9.68
C LYS A 79 0.76 -8.52 -9.13
N ALA A 80 0.71 -7.19 -9.10
CA ALA A 80 1.75 -6.37 -8.53
C ALA A 80 1.16 -5.08 -8.01
N GLN A 81 1.83 -4.51 -7.02
CA GLN A 81 1.53 -3.18 -6.55
C GLN A 81 2.70 -2.25 -6.84
N ILE A 82 2.40 -0.97 -6.98
CA ILE A 82 3.38 0.08 -7.19
C ILE A 82 3.53 0.81 -5.86
N SER A 83 4.74 0.86 -5.33
CA SER A 83 4.96 1.53 -4.04
C SER A 83 4.48 2.98 -4.10
N ALA A 84 3.61 3.34 -3.17
CA ALA A 84 3.13 4.71 -3.03
C ALA A 84 4.22 5.66 -2.54
N ILE A 85 5.34 5.14 -2.09
CA ILE A 85 6.45 5.92 -1.54
C ILE A 85 7.52 6.17 -2.59
N SER A 86 7.89 5.15 -3.36
CA SER A 86 9.07 5.20 -4.23
C SER A 86 8.82 4.77 -5.68
N GLY A 87 7.63 4.29 -6.00
CA GLY A 87 7.30 3.78 -7.32
C GLY A 87 7.83 2.38 -7.61
N ARG A 88 8.48 1.72 -6.65
CA ARG A 88 9.01 0.37 -6.84
C ARG A 88 7.87 -0.60 -7.17
N ILE A 89 8.10 -1.45 -8.17
CA ILE A 89 7.12 -2.47 -8.56
C ILE A 89 7.33 -3.70 -7.68
N ILE A 90 6.28 -4.13 -7.02
CA ILE A 90 6.32 -5.27 -6.09
C ILE A 90 5.36 -6.32 -6.60
N HIS A 91 5.87 -7.37 -7.23
CA HIS A 91 5.07 -8.51 -7.64
C HIS A 91 4.64 -9.28 -6.40
N GLN A 92 3.39 -9.68 -6.36
CA GLN A 92 2.79 -10.22 -5.14
C GLN A 92 1.94 -11.46 -5.37
N ASN A 93 1.88 -12.27 -4.32
CA ASN A 93 0.90 -13.31 -4.15
C ASN A 93 -0.10 -12.83 -3.10
N VAL A 94 -1.38 -12.97 -3.37
CA VAL A 94 -2.44 -12.60 -2.43
C VAL A 94 -3.18 -13.87 -2.04
N ASN A 95 -3.22 -14.15 -0.75
CA ASN A 95 -3.88 -15.33 -0.21
C ASN A 95 -4.99 -14.92 0.75
N PHE A 96 -6.18 -15.46 0.52
CA PHE A 96 -7.29 -15.31 1.46
C PHE A 96 -7.09 -16.32 2.60
N LEU A 97 -7.00 -15.81 3.84
CA LEU A 97 -6.75 -16.65 5.02
C LEU A 97 -8.01 -16.96 5.83
N GLY A 98 -9.12 -16.36 5.50
CA GLY A 98 -10.38 -16.63 6.20
C GLY A 98 -11.07 -15.37 6.69
N GLU A 99 -12.12 -15.58 7.45
CA GLU A 99 -12.92 -14.50 8.03
C GLU A 99 -12.65 -14.41 9.52
N GLU A 100 -12.61 -13.17 10.03
CA GLU A 100 -12.40 -12.90 11.45
C GLU A 100 -13.30 -11.75 11.90
N LYS A 101 -13.70 -11.80 13.16
CA LYS A 101 -14.40 -10.69 13.79
C LYS A 101 -13.39 -9.83 14.54
N ILE A 102 -13.38 -8.54 14.27
CA ILE A 102 -12.49 -7.58 14.91
C ILE A 102 -13.32 -6.48 15.55
N THR A 103 -13.03 -6.17 16.81
CA THR A 103 -13.72 -5.12 17.53
C THR A 103 -12.82 -3.91 17.67
N ILE A 104 -13.30 -2.75 17.21
CA ILE A 104 -12.60 -1.47 17.32
C ILE A 104 -13.59 -0.44 17.88
N ASN A 105 -13.21 0.22 18.95
CA ASN A 105 -14.06 1.24 19.61
C ASN A 105 -15.49 0.73 19.89
N ASN A 106 -15.58 -0.49 20.42
CA ASN A 106 -16.84 -1.16 20.76
C ASN A 106 -17.72 -1.50 19.55
N LYS A 107 -17.20 -1.39 18.35
CA LYS A 107 -17.89 -1.81 17.14
C LYS A 107 -17.25 -3.07 16.58
N GLU A 108 -18.06 -4.09 16.32
CA GLU A 108 -17.61 -5.35 15.74
C GLU A 108 -17.70 -5.30 14.21
N TYR A 109 -16.61 -5.72 13.57
CA TYR A 109 -16.53 -5.84 12.12
C TYR A 109 -16.31 -7.29 11.74
N SER A 110 -17.08 -7.77 10.78
CA SER A 110 -16.80 -9.06 10.15
C SER A 110 -15.84 -8.80 9.00
N THR A 111 -14.64 -9.38 9.08
CA THR A 111 -13.56 -9.06 8.16
C THR A 111 -13.11 -10.25 7.35
N ALA A 112 -12.59 -9.96 6.16
CA ALA A 112 -11.85 -10.91 5.33
C ALA A 112 -10.36 -10.62 5.49
N HIS A 113 -9.60 -11.65 5.86
CA HIS A 113 -8.18 -11.57 6.13
C HIS A 113 -7.39 -12.06 4.91
N TYR A 114 -6.49 -11.21 4.42
CA TYR A 114 -5.61 -11.52 3.29
C TYR A 114 -4.16 -11.38 3.68
N ASN A 115 -3.31 -12.22 3.12
CA ASN A 115 -1.86 -12.06 3.18
C ASN A 115 -1.33 -11.67 1.82
N PHE A 116 -0.51 -10.62 1.81
CA PHE A 116 0.20 -10.14 0.63
C PHE A 116 1.68 -10.43 0.80
N SER A 117 2.25 -11.22 -0.08
CA SER A 117 3.67 -11.57 -0.02
C SER A 117 4.32 -11.39 -1.39
N SER A 118 5.61 -11.06 -1.38
CA SER A 118 6.39 -10.97 -2.61
C SER A 118 6.43 -12.30 -3.33
N SER A 119 6.16 -12.28 -4.63
CA SER A 119 6.30 -13.48 -5.46
C SER A 119 7.76 -13.80 -5.77
N ASP A 120 8.63 -12.78 -5.77
CA ASP A 120 10.08 -12.98 -5.94
C ASP A 120 10.71 -13.40 -4.62
N LYS A 121 11.13 -14.67 -4.56
CA LYS A 121 11.72 -15.25 -3.37
C LYS A 121 13.18 -14.88 -3.16
N LYS A 122 13.81 -14.26 -4.15
CA LYS A 122 15.24 -13.89 -4.10
C LYS A 122 15.47 -12.52 -3.46
N LEU A 123 14.43 -11.77 -3.20
CA LEU A 123 14.55 -10.47 -2.55
C LEU A 123 15.13 -10.59 -1.15
N SER A 124 15.92 -9.61 -0.73
CA SER A 124 16.37 -9.50 0.65
C SER A 124 15.17 -9.27 1.58
N LYS A 125 15.31 -9.68 2.84
CA LYS A 125 14.21 -9.63 3.82
C LYS A 125 13.60 -8.24 3.94
N ASN A 126 14.41 -7.19 3.90
CA ASN A 126 13.92 -5.82 4.02
C ASN A 126 13.19 -5.30 2.78
N LYS A 127 13.30 -6.01 1.63
CA LYS A 127 12.60 -5.67 0.39
C LYS A 127 11.39 -6.55 0.13
N LYS A 128 11.22 -7.63 0.88
CA LYS A 128 10.08 -8.52 0.73
C LYS A 128 8.82 -7.87 1.29
N LEU A 129 7.74 -7.99 0.53
CA LEU A 129 6.41 -7.71 1.02
C LEU A 129 5.95 -8.90 1.86
N ASN A 130 5.49 -8.63 3.06
CA ASN A 130 4.77 -9.60 3.88
C ASN A 130 3.84 -8.80 4.79
N THR A 131 2.60 -8.69 4.36
CA THR A 131 1.64 -7.82 5.01
C THR A 131 0.30 -8.53 5.09
N ASP A 132 -0.32 -8.48 6.26
CA ASP A 132 -1.65 -8.99 6.46
C ASP A 132 -2.63 -7.83 6.52
N ILE A 133 -3.72 -7.94 5.77
CA ILE A 133 -4.75 -6.90 5.70
C ILE A 133 -6.11 -7.53 5.98
N TRP A 134 -6.92 -6.82 6.75
CA TRP A 134 -8.29 -7.19 7.05
C TRP A 134 -9.22 -6.12 6.47
N TYR A 135 -10.16 -6.57 5.64
CA TYR A 135 -11.17 -5.69 5.05
C TYR A 135 -12.55 -6.05 5.59
N ASP A 136 -13.35 -5.03 5.84
CA ASP A 136 -14.76 -5.25 6.20
C ASP A 136 -15.48 -5.91 5.02
N ILE A 137 -16.17 -7.02 5.29
CA ILE A 137 -16.81 -7.80 4.24
C ILE A 137 -17.92 -7.03 3.53
N LYS A 138 -18.64 -6.18 4.26
CA LYS A 138 -19.78 -5.45 3.69
C LYS A 138 -19.36 -4.25 2.85
N SER A 139 -18.37 -3.51 3.30
CA SER A 139 -18.01 -2.22 2.70
C SER A 139 -16.70 -2.25 1.92
N ASN A 140 -15.91 -3.34 2.06
CA ASN A 140 -14.54 -3.43 1.55
C ASN A 140 -13.61 -2.36 2.15
N LEU A 141 -14.00 -1.82 3.31
CA LEU A 141 -13.20 -0.83 4.01
C LEU A 141 -12.02 -1.51 4.69
N TRP A 142 -10.85 -0.90 4.61
CA TRP A 142 -9.67 -1.34 5.32
C TRP A 142 -9.87 -1.16 6.84
N ILE A 143 -9.67 -2.23 7.61
CA ILE A 143 -9.88 -2.23 9.06
C ILE A 143 -8.57 -2.35 9.83
N LYS A 144 -7.67 -3.21 9.37
CA LYS A 144 -6.43 -3.51 10.08
C LYS A 144 -5.35 -3.89 9.10
N ALA A 145 -4.12 -3.49 9.40
CA ALA A 145 -2.92 -3.91 8.66
C ALA A 145 -1.84 -4.33 9.65
N SER A 146 -1.08 -5.35 9.29
CA SER A 146 0.00 -5.87 10.11
C SER A 146 1.18 -6.16 9.19
N PHE A 147 2.36 -5.65 9.56
CA PHE A 147 3.57 -5.73 8.75
C PHE A 147 4.67 -6.47 9.51
N ASP A 148 5.38 -7.34 8.81
CA ASP A 148 6.55 -8.04 9.35
C ASP A 148 7.80 -7.57 8.62
N LYS A 149 8.35 -6.44 9.02
CA LYS A 149 9.60 -5.91 8.44
C LYS A 149 10.73 -5.89 9.45
N THR A 150 10.64 -5.03 10.46
CA THR A 150 11.67 -4.86 11.50
C THR A 150 11.03 -5.01 12.86
N GLY A 151 10.32 -6.12 13.05
CA GLY A 151 9.42 -6.31 14.17
C GLY A 151 7.99 -6.29 13.70
N TYR A 152 7.10 -6.56 14.61
CA TYR A 152 5.67 -6.64 14.30
C TYR A 152 5.03 -5.26 14.39
N TRP A 153 4.45 -4.81 13.29
CA TRP A 153 3.73 -3.53 13.22
C TRP A 153 2.28 -3.81 12.92
N GLU A 154 1.41 -3.17 13.69
CA GLU A 154 -0.03 -3.30 13.51
C GLU A 154 -0.68 -1.92 13.44
N TYR A 155 -1.49 -1.71 12.39
CA TYR A 155 -2.30 -0.51 12.22
C TYR A 155 -3.76 -0.89 12.21
N ARG A 156 -4.57 -0.16 12.96
CA ARG A 156 -6.02 -0.38 13.01
C ARG A 156 -6.75 0.92 12.71
N LEU A 157 -7.94 0.77 12.15
CA LEU A 157 -8.85 1.89 12.02
C LEU A 157 -9.17 2.44 13.41
N LYS A 158 -8.85 3.72 13.66
CA LYS A 158 -9.11 4.31 14.97
C LYS A 158 -10.56 4.72 15.15
N SER A 159 -11.13 5.33 14.12
CA SER A 159 -12.53 5.68 14.11
C SER A 159 -13.01 5.78 12.68
N TYR A 160 -14.26 5.47 12.47
CA TYR A 160 -14.90 5.58 11.18
C TYR A 160 -16.29 6.16 11.37
N ASN A 161 -16.52 7.28 10.75
CA ASN A 161 -17.81 7.97 10.80
C ASN A 161 -18.50 7.94 9.45
#